data_58e6b811c09ab83da83ffb75f21ee86d
#
_entry.id   58e6b811c09ab83da83ffb75f21ee86d
#
_cell.length_a   1.000
_cell.length_b   1.000
_cell.length_c   1.000
_cell.angle_alpha   90.00
_cell.angle_beta   90.00
_cell.angle_gamma   90.00
#
_symmetry.space_group_name_H-M   'P 1'
#
loop_
_entity.id
_entity.type
_entity.pdbx_description
1 polymer ?
#
loop_
_entity_poly.entity_id
_entity_poly.type
_entity_poly.pdbx_seq_one_letter_code
_entity_poly.pdbx_strand_id
1 'polypeptide(L)'
;MGSVNSFDSKDNLTVGTTDYEVFRLDRVSGSAALPFSLKVLLENLLRTEDGVNVTRAQIEALGAWVPESEPDTEIQFTPARVVMQDFTGVPCIVDLATMREAVAELGGDPTKINPLAPAELVIDHSVIADLFGTADALERNVEIEYQRNGERYQFLRWGQSAFNDFKVVPPGTGIVHQVNIEYLARVVYTRTIDPSTGSGHEVPGSHEKPVIQAYPDTCVGTD
;
A
#
# COMPACT_ATOMS: atom_id res chain seq x y z
N MET A 1 -12.77 -8.96 1.04
CA MET A 1 -13.04 -10.41 1.21
C MET A 1 -11.76 -11.05 1.70
N GLY A 2 -11.85 -12.02 2.64
CA GLY A 2 -10.67 -12.80 3.03
C GLY A 2 -10.22 -13.74 1.92
N SER A 3 -8.97 -14.24 1.99
CA SER A 3 -8.44 -15.21 1.03
C SER A 3 -9.30 -16.47 0.99
N VAL A 4 -9.50 -17.03 -0.22
CA VAL A 4 -10.12 -18.36 -0.43
C VAL A 4 -9.31 -19.47 0.24
N ASN A 5 -7.98 -19.25 0.38
CA ASN A 5 -7.04 -20.15 1.06
C ASN A 5 -7.07 -21.59 0.50
N SER A 6 -7.11 -21.75 -0.80
CA SER A 6 -7.25 -23.05 -1.47
C SER A 6 -6.10 -24.02 -1.23
N PHE A 7 -4.95 -23.54 -0.71
CA PHE A 7 -3.77 -24.34 -0.33
C PHE A 7 -3.69 -24.64 1.15
N ASP A 8 -4.66 -24.20 1.95
CA ASP A 8 -4.59 -24.30 3.41
C ASP A 8 -3.28 -23.68 3.95
N SER A 9 -2.92 -22.54 3.38
CA SER A 9 -1.64 -21.85 3.65
C SER A 9 -1.72 -20.88 4.83
N LYS A 10 -2.93 -20.49 5.21
CA LYS A 10 -3.15 -19.61 6.36
C LYS A 10 -2.72 -20.29 7.64
N ASP A 11 -1.90 -19.60 8.43
CA ASP A 11 -1.35 -20.11 9.69
C ASP A 11 -1.15 -18.96 10.68
N ASN A 12 -0.84 -19.28 11.92
CA ASN A 12 -0.60 -18.33 12.98
C ASN A 12 0.86 -18.32 13.40
N LEU A 13 1.45 -17.13 13.45
CA LEU A 13 2.81 -16.88 13.93
C LEU A 13 2.76 -16.05 15.22
N THR A 14 3.14 -16.65 16.33
CA THR A 14 3.24 -15.93 17.61
C THR A 14 4.62 -15.32 17.77
N VAL A 15 4.68 -14.01 17.95
CA VAL A 15 5.92 -13.27 18.25
C VAL A 15 5.73 -12.51 19.58
N GLY A 16 6.44 -12.94 20.60
CA GLY A 16 6.22 -12.43 21.95
C GLY A 16 4.83 -12.76 22.47
N THR A 17 3.99 -11.75 22.65
CA THR A 17 2.60 -11.89 23.11
C THR A 17 1.57 -11.62 22.00
N THR A 18 2.03 -11.41 20.79
CA THR A 18 1.17 -11.04 19.64
C THR A 18 1.12 -12.17 18.64
N ASP A 19 -0.10 -12.50 18.23
CA ASP A 19 -0.37 -13.48 17.19
C ASP A 19 -0.60 -12.77 15.86
N TYR A 20 0.06 -13.27 14.82
CA TYR A 20 -0.04 -12.77 13.45
C TYR A 20 -0.56 -13.85 12.52
N GLU A 21 -1.54 -13.52 11.71
CA GLU A 21 -1.92 -14.36 10.58
C GLU A 21 -0.87 -14.22 9.47
N VAL A 22 -0.38 -15.34 8.98
CA VAL A 22 0.62 -15.44 7.92
C VAL A 22 0.20 -16.46 6.88
N PHE A 23 0.76 -16.39 5.68
CA PHE A 23 0.49 -17.36 4.61
C PHE A 23 1.76 -18.16 4.31
N ARG A 24 1.71 -19.45 4.57
CA ARG A 24 2.84 -20.37 4.47
C ARG A 24 3.11 -20.77 3.03
N LEU A 25 4.34 -20.53 2.58
CA LEU A 25 4.77 -20.87 1.22
C LEU A 25 4.98 -22.37 1.00
N ASP A 26 5.36 -23.10 2.03
CA ASP A 26 5.64 -24.54 1.98
C ASP A 26 4.39 -25.40 1.69
N ARG A 27 3.22 -24.79 1.68
CA ARG A 27 1.98 -25.44 1.22
C ARG A 27 1.86 -25.51 -0.30
N VAL A 28 2.71 -24.77 -1.04
CA VAL A 28 2.73 -24.76 -2.50
C VAL A 28 3.92 -25.59 -2.97
N SER A 29 3.65 -26.58 -3.83
CA SER A 29 4.70 -27.41 -4.43
C SER A 29 5.68 -26.55 -5.22
N GLY A 30 6.99 -26.80 -5.09
CA GLY A 30 8.03 -26.05 -5.78
C GLY A 30 8.48 -24.76 -5.09
N SER A 31 7.73 -24.26 -4.11
CA SER A 31 8.02 -22.97 -3.42
C SER A 31 9.43 -22.89 -2.81
N ALA A 32 10.00 -24.02 -2.37
CA ALA A 32 11.33 -24.06 -1.76
C ALA A 32 12.43 -23.62 -2.74
N ALA A 33 12.29 -23.95 -4.02
CA ALA A 33 13.26 -23.67 -5.08
C ALA A 33 13.16 -22.22 -5.62
N LEU A 34 12.08 -21.51 -5.35
CA LEU A 34 11.88 -20.16 -5.84
C LEU A 34 12.92 -19.18 -5.28
N PRO A 35 13.40 -18.21 -6.07
CA PRO A 35 14.17 -17.08 -5.55
C PRO A 35 13.30 -16.22 -4.61
N PHE A 36 13.94 -15.44 -3.74
CA PHE A 36 13.22 -14.66 -2.73
C PHE A 36 12.19 -13.70 -3.33
N SER A 37 12.47 -13.07 -4.46
CA SER A 37 11.53 -12.19 -5.15
C SER A 37 10.23 -12.91 -5.53
N LEU A 38 10.33 -14.13 -6.08
CA LEU A 38 9.15 -14.92 -6.42
C LEU A 38 8.45 -15.50 -5.18
N LYS A 39 9.18 -15.73 -4.08
CA LYS A 39 8.58 -16.10 -2.79
C LYS A 39 7.71 -14.97 -2.23
N VAL A 40 8.15 -13.71 -2.37
CA VAL A 40 7.35 -12.55 -1.98
C VAL A 40 6.07 -12.46 -2.82
N LEU A 41 6.17 -12.67 -4.13
CA LEU A 41 5.00 -12.70 -5.01
C LEU A 41 4.07 -13.88 -4.69
N LEU A 42 4.62 -15.05 -4.36
CA LEU A 42 3.83 -16.22 -3.98
C LEU A 42 3.04 -15.97 -2.69
N GLU A 43 3.65 -15.33 -1.69
CA GLU A 43 2.95 -14.92 -0.48
C GLU A 43 1.78 -13.97 -0.83
N ASN A 44 2.05 -12.99 -1.69
CA ASN A 44 1.04 -12.04 -2.11
C ASN A 44 -0.18 -12.73 -2.75
N LEU A 45 0.06 -13.67 -3.67
CA LEU A 45 -1.03 -14.43 -4.31
C LEU A 45 -1.82 -15.27 -3.28
N LEU A 46 -1.13 -15.98 -2.37
CA LEU A 46 -1.81 -16.79 -1.33
C LEU A 46 -2.69 -15.92 -0.42
N ARG A 47 -2.21 -14.75 -0.05
CA ARG A 47 -2.93 -13.83 0.82
C ARG A 47 -4.11 -13.15 0.13
N THR A 48 -4.01 -12.90 -1.17
CA THR A 48 -5.02 -12.16 -1.95
C THR A 48 -5.87 -13.06 -2.84
N GLU A 49 -5.74 -14.37 -2.73
CA GLU A 49 -6.53 -15.34 -3.51
C GLU A 49 -8.03 -15.09 -3.33
N ASP A 50 -8.72 -14.72 -4.40
CA ASP A 50 -10.16 -14.47 -4.41
C ASP A 50 -10.94 -15.42 -5.35
N GLY A 51 -10.20 -16.26 -6.08
CA GLY A 51 -10.75 -17.23 -7.04
C GLY A 51 -11.21 -16.61 -8.38
N VAL A 52 -11.07 -15.29 -8.53
CA VAL A 52 -11.47 -14.53 -9.74
C VAL A 52 -10.27 -13.82 -10.36
N ASN A 53 -9.69 -12.88 -9.62
CA ASN A 53 -8.50 -12.11 -10.04
C ASN A 53 -7.20 -12.86 -9.70
N VAL A 54 -7.15 -13.43 -8.51
CA VAL A 54 -6.07 -14.31 -8.06
C VAL A 54 -6.63 -15.71 -7.88
N THR A 55 -6.19 -16.59 -8.77
CA THR A 55 -6.71 -17.95 -8.86
C THR A 55 -5.69 -18.99 -8.39
N ARG A 56 -6.17 -20.15 -7.99
CA ARG A 56 -5.34 -21.30 -7.67
C ARG A 56 -4.34 -21.64 -8.79
N ALA A 57 -4.76 -21.55 -10.06
CA ALA A 57 -3.91 -21.87 -11.20
C ALA A 57 -2.70 -20.93 -11.31
N GLN A 58 -2.86 -19.64 -11.01
CA GLN A 58 -1.75 -18.68 -10.99
C GLN A 58 -0.76 -18.98 -9.87
N ILE A 59 -1.25 -19.39 -8.70
CA ILE A 59 -0.40 -19.80 -7.56
C ILE A 59 0.40 -21.06 -7.92
N GLU A 60 -0.24 -22.07 -8.52
CA GLU A 60 0.41 -23.30 -8.99
C GLU A 60 1.45 -23.01 -10.08
N ALA A 61 1.14 -22.15 -11.05
CA ALA A 61 2.07 -21.75 -12.10
C ALA A 61 3.30 -21.05 -11.54
N LEU A 62 3.14 -20.15 -10.57
CA LEU A 62 4.26 -19.48 -9.92
C LEU A 62 5.10 -20.49 -9.11
N GLY A 63 4.48 -21.43 -8.39
CA GLY A 63 5.17 -22.49 -7.67
C GLY A 63 5.99 -23.42 -8.57
N ALA A 64 5.52 -23.63 -9.81
CA ALA A 64 6.17 -24.46 -10.82
C ALA A 64 7.23 -23.72 -11.66
N TRP A 65 7.50 -22.45 -11.39
CA TRP A 65 8.47 -21.65 -12.14
C TRP A 65 9.88 -22.27 -12.11
N VAL A 66 10.55 -22.26 -13.25
CA VAL A 66 11.95 -22.66 -13.43
C VAL A 66 12.69 -21.61 -14.27
N PRO A 67 14.01 -21.38 -14.02
CA PRO A 67 14.76 -20.29 -14.67
C PRO A 67 14.82 -20.39 -16.21
N GLU A 68 14.75 -21.59 -16.74
CA GLU A 68 14.91 -21.87 -18.18
C GLU A 68 13.62 -21.73 -18.97
N SER A 69 12.46 -21.61 -18.30
CA SER A 69 11.18 -21.45 -18.98
C SER A 69 10.88 -19.99 -19.27
N GLU A 70 10.29 -19.74 -20.45
CA GLU A 70 9.63 -18.47 -20.71
C GLU A 70 8.27 -18.50 -20.00
N PRO A 71 8.01 -17.55 -19.07
CA PRO A 71 6.74 -17.49 -18.37
C PRO A 71 5.63 -17.08 -19.34
N ASP A 72 4.51 -17.80 -19.31
CA ASP A 72 3.34 -17.60 -20.14
C ASP A 72 2.09 -17.22 -19.32
N THR A 73 2.23 -17.20 -18.02
CA THR A 73 1.12 -16.93 -17.09
C THR A 73 1.28 -15.56 -16.44
N GLU A 74 0.30 -14.70 -16.66
CA GLU A 74 0.19 -13.44 -15.93
C GLU A 74 -0.36 -13.66 -14.53
N ILE A 75 0.18 -12.92 -13.56
CA ILE A 75 -0.28 -12.93 -12.18
C ILE A 75 -0.78 -11.52 -11.79
N GLN A 76 -1.78 -11.48 -10.93
CA GLN A 76 -2.20 -10.25 -10.29
C GLN A 76 -1.29 -9.93 -9.10
N PHE A 77 -1.11 -8.65 -8.81
CA PHE A 77 -0.29 -8.20 -7.70
C PHE A 77 -1.01 -7.08 -6.94
N THR A 78 -1.15 -7.27 -5.62
CA THR A 78 -1.70 -6.25 -4.72
C THR A 78 -0.59 -5.75 -3.81
N PRO A 79 -0.07 -4.53 -4.01
CA PRO A 79 1.01 -4.01 -3.17
C PRO A 79 0.55 -3.82 -1.73
N ALA A 80 1.48 -3.95 -0.79
CA ALA A 80 1.23 -3.63 0.61
C ALA A 80 0.93 -2.13 0.78
N ARG A 81 1.52 -1.29 -0.08
CA ARG A 81 1.32 0.15 -0.12
C ARG A 81 1.70 0.75 -1.47
N VAL A 82 1.23 1.96 -1.71
CA VAL A 82 1.56 2.77 -2.88
C VAL A 82 2.30 4.03 -2.42
N VAL A 83 3.43 4.34 -3.03
CA VAL A 83 4.15 5.60 -2.83
C VAL A 83 3.99 6.46 -4.07
N MET A 84 3.53 7.69 -3.89
CA MET A 84 3.27 8.64 -4.97
C MET A 84 4.07 9.92 -4.75
N GLN A 85 4.50 10.55 -5.82
CA GLN A 85 4.91 11.95 -5.78
C GLN A 85 3.66 12.85 -5.95
N ASP A 86 3.79 14.15 -5.70
CA ASP A 86 2.63 15.04 -5.68
C ASP A 86 2.07 15.36 -7.08
N PHE A 87 2.86 15.32 -8.14
CA PHE A 87 2.36 15.56 -9.51
C PHE A 87 1.40 14.46 -9.98
N THR A 88 1.68 13.21 -9.66
CA THR A 88 0.84 12.06 -10.00
C THR A 88 -0.17 11.75 -8.88
N GLY A 89 0.19 12.02 -7.64
CA GLY A 89 -0.62 11.69 -6.47
C GLY A 89 -1.76 12.67 -6.20
N VAL A 90 -1.55 13.97 -6.42
CA VAL A 90 -2.62 14.97 -6.20
C VAL A 90 -3.85 14.70 -7.08
N PRO A 91 -3.73 14.47 -8.39
CA PRO A 91 -4.87 14.08 -9.23
C PRO A 91 -5.59 12.82 -8.71
N CYS A 92 -4.86 11.82 -8.24
CA CYS A 92 -5.46 10.61 -7.67
C CYS A 92 -6.31 10.92 -6.42
N ILE A 93 -5.85 11.81 -5.55
CA ILE A 93 -6.63 12.24 -4.36
C ILE A 93 -7.83 13.10 -4.76
N VAL A 94 -7.71 13.91 -5.82
CA VAL A 94 -8.83 14.65 -6.40
C VAL A 94 -9.90 13.68 -6.90
N ASP A 95 -9.52 12.61 -7.60
CA ASP A 95 -10.47 11.60 -8.08
C ASP A 95 -11.20 10.93 -6.91
N LEU A 96 -10.50 10.56 -5.84
CA LEU A 96 -11.13 10.01 -4.64
C LEU A 96 -12.10 11.02 -3.97
N ALA A 97 -11.74 12.31 -3.95
CA ALA A 97 -12.63 13.36 -3.44
C ALA A 97 -13.90 13.47 -4.29
N THR A 98 -13.76 13.49 -5.62
CA THR A 98 -14.89 13.52 -6.55
C THR A 98 -15.76 12.26 -6.43
N MET A 99 -15.18 11.10 -6.21
CA MET A 99 -15.94 9.87 -5.93
C MET A 99 -16.76 10.01 -4.64
N ARG A 100 -16.24 10.65 -3.60
CA ARG A 100 -17.00 10.94 -2.37
C ARG A 100 -18.19 11.85 -2.63
N GLU A 101 -18.01 12.91 -3.42
CA GLU A 101 -19.09 13.81 -3.81
C GLU A 101 -20.18 13.05 -4.57
N ALA A 102 -19.82 12.27 -5.57
CA ALA A 102 -20.76 11.47 -6.34
C ALA A 102 -21.54 10.46 -5.47
N VAL A 103 -20.87 9.80 -4.54
CA VAL A 103 -21.54 8.87 -3.59
C VAL A 103 -22.52 9.63 -2.69
N ALA A 104 -22.16 10.81 -2.21
CA ALA A 104 -23.05 11.64 -1.39
C ALA A 104 -24.28 12.11 -2.18
N GLU A 105 -24.11 12.54 -3.43
CA GLU A 105 -25.21 12.93 -4.33
C GLU A 105 -26.17 11.76 -4.60
N LEU A 106 -25.64 10.55 -4.68
CA LEU A 106 -26.45 9.33 -4.83
C LEU A 106 -27.12 8.87 -3.52
N GLY A 107 -26.91 9.58 -2.41
CA GLY A 107 -27.46 9.24 -1.10
C GLY A 107 -26.72 8.13 -0.36
N GLY A 108 -25.50 7.79 -0.80
CA GLY A 108 -24.62 6.84 -0.15
C GLY A 108 -23.74 7.47 0.93
N ASP A 109 -22.95 6.63 1.59
CA ASP A 109 -22.00 7.06 2.61
C ASP A 109 -20.63 7.35 1.98
N PRO A 110 -20.20 8.62 1.86
CA PRO A 110 -18.92 8.98 1.23
C PRO A 110 -17.71 8.50 2.02
N THR A 111 -17.83 8.19 3.30
CA THR A 111 -16.71 7.73 4.13
C THR A 111 -16.21 6.33 3.73
N LYS A 112 -17.00 5.60 2.94
CA LYS A 112 -16.60 4.30 2.37
C LYS A 112 -15.59 4.42 1.22
N ILE A 113 -15.43 5.61 0.63
CA ILE A 113 -14.43 5.85 -0.41
C ILE A 113 -13.09 6.18 0.26
N ASN A 114 -12.16 5.25 0.14
CA ASN A 114 -10.79 5.35 0.66
C ASN A 114 -9.82 4.66 -0.31
N PRO A 115 -8.51 4.91 -0.23
CA PRO A 115 -7.52 4.10 -0.93
C PRO A 115 -7.68 2.61 -0.59
N LEU A 116 -7.62 1.74 -1.58
CA LEU A 116 -7.73 0.28 -1.37
C LEU A 116 -6.46 -0.32 -0.76
N ALA A 117 -5.32 0.32 -0.97
CA ALA A 117 -4.06 0.03 -0.29
C ALA A 117 -3.57 1.30 0.39
N PRO A 118 -2.80 1.20 1.49
CA PRO A 118 -2.16 2.36 2.11
C PRO A 118 -1.40 3.18 1.07
N ALA A 119 -1.67 4.48 1.03
CA ALA A 119 -1.08 5.40 0.08
C ALA A 119 -0.26 6.46 0.82
N GLU A 120 0.98 6.64 0.40
CA GLU A 120 1.92 7.62 0.93
C GLU A 120 2.31 8.58 -0.19
N LEU A 121 1.92 9.84 -0.06
CA LEU A 121 2.23 10.88 -1.02
C LEU A 121 3.39 11.71 -0.49
N VAL A 122 4.49 11.72 -1.21
CA VAL A 122 5.66 12.53 -0.89
C VAL A 122 5.62 13.79 -1.75
N ILE A 123 5.61 14.96 -1.10
CA ILE A 123 5.76 16.23 -1.82
C ILE A 123 7.11 16.21 -2.51
N ASP A 124 7.11 16.54 -3.78
CA ASP A 124 8.29 16.46 -4.65
C ASP A 124 9.51 17.11 -3.98
N HIS A 125 10.64 16.50 -4.23
CA HIS A 125 11.96 16.99 -3.83
C HIS A 125 12.33 18.34 -4.49
N SER A 126 11.62 18.73 -5.53
CA SER A 126 11.88 19.95 -6.28
C SER A 126 11.33 21.21 -5.61
N VAL A 127 11.74 21.44 -4.37
CA VAL A 127 11.67 22.79 -3.81
C VAL A 127 12.60 23.69 -4.66
N ILE A 128 12.02 24.70 -5.30
CA ILE A 128 12.78 25.64 -6.12
C ILE A 128 13.77 26.36 -5.24
N ALA A 129 15.04 26.37 -5.63
CA ALA A 129 16.09 27.10 -4.93
C ALA A 129 16.06 28.59 -5.32
N ASP A 130 15.10 29.33 -4.79
CA ASP A 130 15.04 30.80 -4.96
C ASP A 130 16.21 31.47 -4.25
N LEU A 131 16.65 30.90 -3.14
CA LEU A 131 17.75 31.35 -2.32
C LEU A 131 18.82 30.26 -2.22
N PHE A 132 20.08 30.68 -2.25
CA PHE A 132 21.20 29.74 -2.23
C PHE A 132 22.43 30.37 -1.54
N GLY A 133 23.38 29.51 -1.17
CA GLY A 133 24.68 29.95 -0.63
C GLY A 133 24.66 30.49 0.81
N THR A 134 23.53 30.38 1.52
CA THR A 134 23.40 30.77 2.93
C THR A 134 22.95 29.59 3.78
N ALA A 135 23.25 29.62 5.07
CA ALA A 135 22.92 28.51 5.97
C ALA A 135 21.39 28.31 6.17
N ASP A 136 20.61 29.37 5.97
CA ASP A 136 19.15 29.41 6.10
C ASP A 136 18.41 29.19 4.76
N ALA A 137 19.13 28.98 3.66
CA ALA A 137 18.54 28.89 2.32
C ALA A 137 17.49 27.80 2.22
N LEU A 138 17.73 26.62 2.80
CA LEU A 138 16.78 25.51 2.76
C LEU A 138 15.47 25.87 3.44
N GLU A 139 15.53 26.38 4.65
CA GLU A 139 14.35 26.75 5.46
C GLU A 139 13.52 27.82 4.73
N ARG A 140 14.17 28.85 4.23
CA ARG A 140 13.51 29.94 3.49
C ARG A 140 12.90 29.48 2.16
N ASN A 141 13.54 28.57 1.44
CA ASN A 141 12.98 28.01 0.21
C ASN A 141 11.73 27.16 0.52
N VAL A 142 11.71 26.42 1.62
CA VAL A 142 10.54 25.69 2.09
C VAL A 142 9.39 26.65 2.44
N GLU A 143 9.68 27.77 3.12
CA GLU A 143 8.66 28.79 3.39
C GLU A 143 8.06 29.38 2.12
N ILE A 144 8.91 29.70 1.13
CA ILE A 144 8.47 30.20 -0.18
C ILE A 144 7.60 29.16 -0.89
N GLU A 145 7.99 27.88 -0.82
CA GLU A 145 7.23 26.78 -1.39
C GLU A 145 5.83 26.68 -0.78
N TYR A 146 5.70 26.77 0.55
CA TYR A 146 4.39 26.82 1.23
C TYR A 146 3.54 28.02 0.84
N GLN A 147 4.14 29.18 0.63
CA GLN A 147 3.45 30.37 0.15
C GLN A 147 2.95 30.19 -1.29
N ARG A 148 3.78 29.59 -2.16
CA ARG A 148 3.50 29.38 -3.59
C ARG A 148 2.43 28.33 -3.83
N ASN A 149 2.43 27.25 -3.07
CA ASN A 149 1.58 26.07 -3.24
C ASN A 149 0.62 25.83 -2.05
N GLY A 150 0.27 26.87 -1.32
CA GLY A 150 -0.54 26.77 -0.09
C GLY A 150 -1.88 26.08 -0.27
N GLU A 151 -2.59 26.31 -1.38
CA GLU A 151 -3.88 25.66 -1.67
C GLU A 151 -3.71 24.15 -1.86
N ARG A 152 -2.66 23.71 -2.60
CA ARG A 152 -2.34 22.31 -2.78
C ARG A 152 -2.09 21.62 -1.44
N TYR A 153 -1.32 22.25 -0.57
CA TYR A 153 -0.97 21.65 0.72
C TYR A 153 -2.16 21.64 1.70
N GLN A 154 -3.04 22.61 1.63
CA GLN A 154 -4.30 22.59 2.37
C GLN A 154 -5.19 21.43 1.92
N PHE A 155 -5.31 21.21 0.61
CA PHE A 155 -6.05 20.08 0.05
C PHE A 155 -5.45 18.73 0.50
N LEU A 156 -4.14 18.56 0.40
CA LEU A 156 -3.49 17.32 0.84
C LEU A 156 -3.61 17.08 2.34
N ARG A 157 -3.53 18.14 3.15
CA ARG A 157 -3.75 18.04 4.60
C ARG A 157 -5.19 17.64 4.93
N TRP A 158 -6.16 18.17 4.19
CA TRP A 158 -7.55 17.73 4.27
C TRP A 158 -7.65 16.24 3.91
N GLY A 159 -7.07 15.82 2.80
CA GLY A 159 -7.08 14.42 2.35
C GLY A 159 -6.52 13.47 3.41
N GLN A 160 -5.40 13.83 4.05
CA GLN A 160 -4.80 13.03 5.13
C GLN A 160 -5.73 12.87 6.35
N SER A 161 -6.62 13.82 6.60
CA SER A 161 -7.61 13.73 7.68
C SER A 161 -8.93 13.09 7.25
N ALA A 162 -9.26 13.17 5.95
CA ALA A 162 -10.51 12.69 5.40
C ALA A 162 -10.46 11.21 5.00
N PHE A 163 -9.33 10.77 4.42
CA PHE A 163 -9.16 9.39 3.96
C PHE A 163 -8.42 8.55 5.01
N ASN A 164 -8.88 7.32 5.16
CA ASN A 164 -8.14 6.31 5.88
C ASN A 164 -6.95 5.84 5.04
N ASP A 165 -5.87 5.40 5.68
CA ASP A 165 -4.68 4.85 5.01
C ASP A 165 -4.04 5.83 3.99
N PHE A 166 -4.17 7.14 4.19
CA PHE A 166 -3.50 8.14 3.37
C PHE A 166 -2.58 9.02 4.23
N LYS A 167 -1.32 9.16 3.81
CA LYS A 167 -0.30 9.97 4.48
C LYS A 167 0.38 10.89 3.49
N VAL A 168 0.81 12.05 3.98
CA VAL A 168 1.57 13.05 3.21
C VAL A 168 2.88 13.34 3.90
N VAL A 169 3.98 13.25 3.15
CA VAL A 169 5.31 13.69 3.58
C VAL A 169 5.52 15.12 3.07
N PRO A 170 5.87 16.06 3.96
CA PRO A 170 6.00 17.48 3.61
C PRO A 170 7.18 17.77 2.67
N PRO A 171 7.21 18.94 2.02
CA PRO A 171 8.32 19.35 1.16
C PRO A 171 9.64 19.47 1.94
N GLY A 172 10.77 19.33 1.22
CA GLY A 172 12.10 19.43 1.82
C GLY A 172 12.59 18.16 2.53
N THR A 173 11.85 17.06 2.45
CA THR A 173 12.21 15.78 3.11
C THR A 173 13.13 14.90 2.25
N GLY A 174 13.28 15.22 0.97
CA GLY A 174 14.16 14.50 0.05
C GLY A 174 13.41 13.78 -1.07
N ILE A 175 14.15 13.10 -1.92
CA ILE A 175 13.67 12.47 -3.15
C ILE A 175 12.75 11.29 -2.83
N VAL A 176 11.60 11.23 -3.51
CA VAL A 176 10.55 10.20 -3.32
C VAL A 176 11.11 8.78 -3.46
N HIS A 177 11.73 8.49 -4.59
CA HIS A 177 12.20 7.15 -4.96
C HIS A 177 13.60 6.80 -4.42
N GLN A 178 14.16 7.62 -3.56
CA GLN A 178 15.43 7.40 -2.86
C GLN A 178 15.24 7.45 -1.34
N VAL A 179 15.49 8.61 -0.73
CA VAL A 179 15.46 8.79 0.72
C VAL A 179 14.11 8.43 1.32
N ASN A 180 13.01 8.87 0.69
CA ASN A 180 11.68 8.62 1.23
C ASN A 180 11.25 7.17 1.09
N ILE A 181 11.51 6.51 -0.05
CA ILE A 181 11.18 5.10 -0.18
C ILE A 181 11.97 4.24 0.81
N GLU A 182 13.25 4.55 1.04
CA GLU A 182 14.08 3.87 2.02
C GLU A 182 13.58 4.10 3.46
N TYR A 183 13.23 5.34 3.81
CA TYR A 183 12.70 5.70 5.11
C TYR A 183 11.33 5.05 5.40
N LEU A 184 10.46 4.97 4.39
CA LEU A 184 9.13 4.41 4.51
C LEU A 184 9.13 2.87 4.40
N ALA A 185 10.14 2.28 3.74
CA ALA A 185 10.24 0.84 3.51
C ALA A 185 10.36 0.06 4.83
N ARG A 186 9.70 -1.08 4.87
CA ARG A 186 9.72 -2.03 5.98
C ARG A 186 10.06 -3.41 5.43
N VAL A 187 10.65 -4.25 6.26
CA VAL A 187 10.88 -5.66 5.86
C VAL A 187 9.56 -6.44 5.92
N VAL A 188 8.81 -6.22 7.00
CA VAL A 188 7.50 -6.82 7.24
C VAL A 188 6.46 -5.71 7.43
N TYR A 189 5.38 -5.82 6.69
CA TYR A 189 4.20 -4.99 6.86
C TYR A 189 3.21 -5.71 7.75
N THR A 190 2.57 -4.97 8.66
CA THR A 190 1.49 -5.51 9.50
C THR A 190 0.24 -4.68 9.30
N ARG A 191 -0.89 -5.34 9.13
CA ARG A 191 -2.20 -4.71 8.98
C ARG A 191 -3.23 -5.40 9.84
N THR A 192 -3.97 -4.61 10.60
CA THR A 192 -5.15 -5.10 11.29
C THR A 192 -6.29 -5.20 10.28
N ILE A 193 -6.92 -6.34 10.19
CA ILE A 193 -8.08 -6.56 9.31
C ILE A 193 -9.28 -7.01 10.12
N ASP A 194 -10.47 -6.60 9.67
CA ASP A 194 -11.72 -7.15 10.15
C ASP A 194 -12.02 -8.45 9.37
N PRO A 195 -12.07 -9.61 10.02
CA PRO A 195 -12.29 -10.87 9.34
C PRO A 195 -13.62 -10.93 8.59
N SER A 196 -14.63 -10.19 9.04
CA SER A 196 -15.98 -10.18 8.45
C SER A 196 -16.01 -9.48 7.09
N THR A 197 -15.12 -8.51 6.87
CA THR A 197 -15.07 -7.71 5.65
C THR A 197 -13.81 -7.91 4.83
N GLY A 198 -12.75 -8.45 5.45
CA GLY A 198 -11.40 -8.49 4.87
C GLY A 198 -10.77 -7.10 4.70
N SER A 199 -11.40 -6.08 5.26
CA SER A 199 -10.98 -4.69 5.19
C SER A 199 -10.05 -4.33 6.34
N GLY A 200 -9.09 -3.46 6.11
CA GLY A 200 -8.25 -2.88 7.17
C GLY A 200 -8.98 -1.86 8.05
N HIS A 201 -10.27 -1.68 7.88
CA HIS A 201 -11.07 -0.74 8.65
C HIS A 201 -11.98 -1.50 9.61
N GLU A 202 -12.04 -1.03 10.86
CA GLU A 202 -13.00 -1.52 11.83
C GLU A 202 -14.42 -1.18 11.37
N VAL A 203 -15.26 -2.22 11.29
CA VAL A 203 -16.70 -2.02 11.04
C VAL A 203 -17.41 -1.99 12.38
N PRO A 204 -18.09 -0.87 12.73
CA PRO A 204 -18.86 -0.82 13.96
C PRO A 204 -19.90 -1.94 13.99
N GLY A 205 -19.84 -2.78 15.04
CA GLY A 205 -20.77 -3.90 15.22
C GLY A 205 -20.23 -5.27 14.78
N SER A 206 -18.99 -5.38 14.31
CA SER A 206 -18.31 -6.65 14.11
C SER A 206 -18.12 -7.37 15.45
N HIS A 207 -18.54 -8.65 15.53
CA HIS A 207 -18.38 -9.49 16.72
C HIS A 207 -17.10 -10.33 16.70
N GLU A 208 -16.39 -10.35 15.59
CA GLU A 208 -15.13 -11.06 15.46
C GLU A 208 -13.96 -10.18 15.89
N LYS A 209 -12.99 -10.77 16.57
CA LYS A 209 -11.77 -10.04 16.95
C LYS A 209 -10.97 -9.68 15.70
N PRO A 210 -10.45 -8.44 15.61
CA PRO A 210 -9.58 -8.06 14.52
C PRO A 210 -8.34 -8.95 14.48
N VAL A 211 -7.94 -9.34 13.28
CA VAL A 211 -6.75 -10.16 13.02
C VAL A 211 -5.63 -9.26 12.55
N ILE A 212 -4.43 -9.47 13.07
CA ILE A 212 -3.23 -8.79 12.59
C ILE A 212 -2.57 -9.69 11.55
N GLN A 213 -2.60 -9.31 10.29
CA GLN A 213 -1.80 -9.97 9.26
C GLN A 213 -0.37 -9.44 9.24
N ALA A 214 0.59 -10.34 8.99
CA ALA A 214 1.99 -9.99 8.75
C ALA A 214 2.46 -10.59 7.41
N TYR A 215 3.05 -9.77 6.56
CA TYR A 215 3.48 -10.13 5.23
C TYR A 215 4.66 -9.26 4.75
N PRO A 216 5.39 -9.67 3.71
CA PRO A 216 6.48 -8.87 3.16
C PRO A 216 6.00 -7.49 2.72
N ASP A 217 6.76 -6.44 3.06
CA ASP A 217 6.48 -5.10 2.53
C ASP A 217 6.75 -5.07 1.02
N THR A 218 5.73 -4.68 0.27
CA THR A 218 5.80 -4.51 -1.17
C THR A 218 5.26 -3.14 -1.54
N CYS A 219 5.98 -2.43 -2.38
CA CYS A 219 5.64 -1.07 -2.75
C CYS A 219 5.51 -0.93 -4.26
N VAL A 220 4.46 -0.28 -4.71
CA VAL A 220 4.38 0.30 -6.05
C VAL A 220 4.61 1.80 -5.93
N GLY A 221 5.61 2.29 -6.64
CA GLY A 221 5.94 3.70 -6.70
C GLY A 221 5.50 4.31 -8.02
N THR A 222 5.03 5.55 -7.97
CA THR A 222 4.81 6.40 -9.13
C THR A 222 5.77 7.56 -9.06
N ASP A 223 6.45 7.85 -10.17
CA ASP A 223 7.38 8.96 -10.28
C ASP A 223 6.85 10.03 -11.24
#